data_18032c68f671f02b9732ccf6b0cdad44
#
_entry.id   18032c68f671f02b9732ccf6b0cdad44
#
_cell.length_a   1.000
_cell.length_b   1.000
_cell.length_c   1.000
_cell.angle_alpha   90.00
_cell.angle_beta   90.00
_cell.angle_gamma   90.00
#
_symmetry.space_group_name_H-M   'P 1'
#
loop_
_entity.id
_entity.type
_entity.pdbx_description
1 polymer ?
#
loop_
_entity_poly.entity_id
_entity_poly.type
_entity_poly.pdbx_seq_one_letter_code
_entity_poly.pdbx_strand_id
1 'polypeptide(L)'
;MKQSLRIIPFLLGLFLFIEGFLSPASARTENTNKEVLVLNSINFNLPWAKNFYWCLHDALQKQRISVKAESLSVPALVNEMEANAVVTHLRQKYPEPPTAIVMIGDPGWIVCRELFDDVWKEVPVIVTNARDHLPASLEVLLSHAPLTEANTVSGDEWRRGYNITILKQYYYVKETIDLIYKLIPDMERLAFISDDRYISEETRGDVKEAVEENFPDLNLDLLSTTQLSTKMLLDTLRCYKPNTGIIYYSWFESHNKNDNNYLFDHIQEVIVNFTPSPLFLLSPEDLSNNTFAGGYYVSTESFCKSLLEILGRVLDGEQARDIPGGAGGEGSANLCYQVLKSYNIPSSRYPDDAVYVNEPKTFFQQYYIQILSCSFFLLILIVAIIYYICLLYTSPSPRDS
;
A
#
# COMPACT_ATOMS: atom_id res chain seq x y z
N MET A 1 -73.29 11.96 -0.07
CA MET A 1 -72.87 10.57 0.33
C MET A 1 -72.83 9.62 -0.86
N LYS A 2 -71.99 9.87 -1.90
CA LYS A 2 -71.87 8.98 -3.09
C LYS A 2 -70.47 9.12 -3.79
N GLN A 3 -69.40 9.41 -3.03
CA GLN A 3 -68.03 9.49 -3.61
C GLN A 3 -66.99 8.55 -2.98
N SER A 4 -67.35 7.72 -1.99
CA SER A 4 -66.39 6.87 -1.27
C SER A 4 -66.32 5.43 -1.79
N LEU A 5 -67.03 5.06 -2.89
CA LEU A 5 -67.13 3.68 -3.34
C LEU A 5 -66.31 3.36 -4.61
N ARG A 6 -65.48 4.29 -5.13
CA ARG A 6 -64.65 4.06 -6.34
C ARG A 6 -63.16 3.89 -6.10
N ILE A 7 -62.71 4.04 -4.86
CA ILE A 7 -61.27 3.95 -4.49
C ILE A 7 -60.89 2.51 -4.11
N ILE A 8 -61.82 1.69 -3.63
CA ILE A 8 -61.58 0.34 -3.14
C ILE A 8 -61.10 -0.65 -4.25
N PRO A 9 -61.65 -0.63 -5.47
CA PRO A 9 -61.19 -1.53 -6.51
C PRO A 9 -59.80 -1.16 -7.07
N PHE A 10 -59.36 0.12 -6.95
CA PHE A 10 -58.07 0.54 -7.41
C PHE A 10 -56.92 0.15 -6.46
N LEU A 11 -57.17 0.13 -5.17
CA LEU A 11 -56.26 -0.35 -4.15
C LEU A 11 -56.12 -1.89 -4.16
N LEU A 12 -57.18 -2.63 -4.46
CA LEU A 12 -57.08 -4.09 -4.60
C LEU A 12 -56.35 -4.53 -5.86
N GLY A 13 -56.44 -3.76 -6.96
CA GLY A 13 -55.68 -4.01 -8.20
C GLY A 13 -54.20 -3.72 -8.02
N LEU A 14 -53.83 -2.72 -7.18
CA LEU A 14 -52.44 -2.41 -6.88
C LEU A 14 -51.78 -3.48 -5.98
N PHE A 15 -52.55 -4.09 -5.07
CA PHE A 15 -52.07 -5.15 -4.18
C PHE A 15 -51.81 -6.47 -4.93
N LEU A 16 -52.63 -6.79 -5.92
CA LEU A 16 -52.45 -7.98 -6.76
C LEU A 16 -51.33 -7.83 -7.79
N PHE A 17 -50.91 -6.60 -8.14
CA PHE A 17 -49.76 -6.34 -9.03
C PHE A 17 -48.43 -6.42 -8.32
N ILE A 18 -48.41 -6.24 -6.98
CA ILE A 18 -47.18 -6.34 -6.18
C ILE A 18 -46.81 -7.78 -5.83
N GLU A 19 -47.82 -8.71 -5.76
CA GLU A 19 -47.50 -10.12 -5.51
C GLU A 19 -46.98 -10.87 -6.75
N GLY A 20 -47.15 -10.33 -7.96
CA GLY A 20 -46.63 -10.95 -9.18
C GLY A 20 -45.12 -10.72 -9.44
N PHE A 21 -44.44 -9.82 -8.69
CA PHE A 21 -43.05 -9.54 -8.84
C PHE A 21 -42.15 -10.09 -7.71
N LEU A 22 -42.74 -10.76 -6.73
CA LEU A 22 -42.00 -11.52 -5.72
C LEU A 22 -41.88 -12.99 -6.18
N SER A 23 -41.26 -13.22 -7.34
CA SER A 23 -40.56 -14.48 -7.54
C SER A 23 -39.48 -14.54 -6.45
N PRO A 24 -39.46 -15.60 -5.62
CA PRO A 24 -38.31 -15.80 -4.78
C PRO A 24 -37.15 -16.05 -5.75
N ALA A 25 -36.32 -15.04 -5.95
CA ALA A 25 -34.97 -15.30 -6.38
C ALA A 25 -34.45 -16.33 -5.38
N SER A 26 -34.33 -17.56 -5.84
CA SER A 26 -33.68 -18.64 -5.11
C SER A 26 -32.25 -18.13 -4.85
N ALA A 27 -32.12 -17.37 -3.77
CA ALA A 27 -30.82 -17.07 -3.20
C ALA A 27 -30.28 -18.42 -2.76
N ARG A 28 -29.47 -18.99 -3.63
CA ARG A 28 -28.60 -20.10 -3.32
C ARG A 28 -27.67 -19.59 -2.24
N THR A 29 -28.12 -19.63 -1.00
CA THR A 29 -27.29 -19.48 0.19
C THR A 29 -26.38 -20.71 0.27
N GLU A 30 -25.38 -20.76 -0.58
CA GLU A 30 -24.15 -21.42 -0.23
C GLU A 30 -23.54 -20.57 0.89
N ASN A 31 -23.92 -20.92 2.11
CA ASN A 31 -23.33 -20.37 3.32
C ASN A 31 -21.96 -21.03 3.54
N THR A 32 -21.08 -20.92 2.55
CA THR A 32 -19.68 -21.23 2.73
C THR A 32 -19.09 -19.99 3.43
N ASN A 33 -18.73 -20.15 4.69
CA ASN A 33 -17.93 -19.18 5.44
C ASN A 33 -16.57 -19.05 4.72
N LYS A 34 -16.53 -18.26 3.62
CA LYS A 34 -15.27 -18.00 2.92
C LYS A 34 -14.31 -17.33 3.90
N GLU A 35 -13.12 -17.89 4.06
CA GLU A 35 -12.06 -17.37 4.89
C GLU A 35 -10.81 -17.09 4.07
N VAL A 36 -10.28 -15.87 4.15
CA VAL A 36 -9.02 -15.46 3.54
C VAL A 36 -7.97 -15.34 4.63
N LEU A 37 -6.87 -16.07 4.50
CA LEU A 37 -5.73 -15.99 5.40
C LEU A 37 -4.64 -15.11 4.78
N VAL A 38 -4.27 -14.03 5.48
CA VAL A 38 -3.20 -13.12 5.07
C VAL A 38 -1.93 -13.47 5.86
N LEU A 39 -0.91 -13.97 5.18
CA LEU A 39 0.39 -14.29 5.75
C LEU A 39 1.40 -13.20 5.39
N ASN A 40 1.93 -12.49 6.38
CA ASN A 40 2.93 -11.46 6.14
C ASN A 40 4.32 -12.01 6.51
N SER A 41 5.23 -12.04 5.55
CA SER A 41 6.61 -12.48 5.77
C SER A 41 7.35 -11.70 6.85
N ILE A 42 6.97 -10.43 7.08
CA ILE A 42 7.55 -9.59 8.13
C ILE A 42 6.57 -9.50 9.31
N ASN A 43 5.91 -8.38 9.49
CA ASN A 43 4.88 -8.21 10.53
C ASN A 43 3.91 -7.07 10.14
N PHE A 44 2.75 -7.03 10.84
CA PHE A 44 1.73 -5.99 10.61
C PHE A 44 1.91 -4.73 11.47
N ASN A 45 3.01 -4.59 12.20
CA ASN A 45 3.33 -3.35 12.92
C ASN A 45 3.88 -2.28 11.96
N LEU A 46 4.43 -2.69 10.81
CA LEU A 46 4.88 -1.76 9.78
C LEU A 46 3.69 -0.98 9.20
N PRO A 47 3.76 0.36 9.11
CA PRO A 47 2.64 1.20 8.70
C PRO A 47 2.04 0.80 7.35
N TRP A 48 2.87 0.52 6.33
CA TRP A 48 2.40 0.10 5.02
C TRP A 48 1.66 -1.26 5.07
N ALA A 49 2.18 -2.23 5.83
CA ALA A 49 1.57 -3.55 5.96
C ALA A 49 0.23 -3.48 6.71
N LYS A 50 0.15 -2.63 7.73
CA LYS A 50 -1.07 -2.33 8.47
C LYS A 50 -2.12 -1.69 7.56
N ASN A 51 -1.76 -0.66 6.78
CA ASN A 51 -2.66 0.02 5.85
C ASN A 51 -3.16 -0.94 4.77
N PHE A 52 -2.28 -1.77 4.23
CA PHE A 52 -2.62 -2.80 3.25
C PHE A 52 -3.60 -3.82 3.83
N TYR A 53 -3.35 -4.33 5.03
CA TYR A 53 -4.26 -5.26 5.72
C TYR A 53 -5.65 -4.65 5.92
N TRP A 54 -5.75 -3.41 6.40
CA TRP A 54 -7.03 -2.77 6.63
C TRP A 54 -7.80 -2.51 5.34
N CYS A 55 -7.11 -2.12 4.26
CA CYS A 55 -7.74 -1.98 2.95
C CYS A 55 -8.38 -3.29 2.49
N LEU A 56 -7.65 -4.40 2.61
CA LEU A 56 -8.13 -5.74 2.26
C LEU A 56 -9.28 -6.19 3.18
N HIS A 57 -9.10 -6.04 4.48
CA HIS A 57 -10.07 -6.41 5.52
C HIS A 57 -11.41 -5.70 5.32
N ASP A 58 -11.40 -4.37 5.16
CA ASP A 58 -12.62 -3.58 5.00
C ASP A 58 -13.38 -3.90 3.72
N ALA A 59 -12.66 -4.20 2.63
CA ALA A 59 -13.26 -4.60 1.37
C ALA A 59 -13.94 -5.97 1.46
N LEU A 60 -13.29 -6.95 2.09
CA LEU A 60 -13.80 -8.32 2.24
C LEU A 60 -14.91 -8.43 3.30
N GLN A 61 -14.83 -7.65 4.39
CA GLN A 61 -15.92 -7.60 5.36
C GLN A 61 -17.25 -7.12 4.75
N LYS A 62 -17.21 -6.16 3.82
CA LYS A 62 -18.42 -5.73 3.08
C LYS A 62 -19.07 -6.87 2.30
N GLN A 63 -18.27 -7.87 1.90
CA GLN A 63 -18.71 -9.08 1.21
C GLN A 63 -19.02 -10.25 2.18
N ARG A 64 -18.92 -10.03 3.50
CA ARG A 64 -19.10 -11.04 4.56
C ARG A 64 -18.08 -12.18 4.48
N ILE A 65 -16.86 -11.89 4.04
CA ILE A 65 -15.74 -12.81 3.99
C ILE A 65 -14.89 -12.60 5.23
N SER A 66 -14.56 -13.69 5.93
CA SER A 66 -13.68 -13.65 7.11
C SER A 66 -12.24 -13.44 6.68
N VAL A 67 -11.54 -12.53 7.35
CA VAL A 67 -10.10 -12.27 7.11
C VAL A 67 -9.33 -12.56 8.39
N LYS A 68 -8.36 -13.45 8.30
CA LYS A 68 -7.38 -13.78 9.34
C LYS A 68 -6.00 -13.28 8.91
N ALA A 69 -5.15 -12.93 9.85
CA ALA A 69 -3.82 -12.42 9.56
C ALA A 69 -2.77 -13.00 10.51
N GLU A 70 -1.62 -13.40 9.95
CA GLU A 70 -0.48 -13.92 10.70
C GLU A 70 0.80 -13.22 10.25
N SER A 71 1.63 -12.86 11.23
CA SER A 71 2.99 -12.36 11.02
C SER A 71 3.97 -13.51 11.16
N LEU A 72 4.74 -13.78 10.11
CA LEU A 72 5.71 -14.88 10.09
C LEU A 72 7.06 -14.48 10.68
N SER A 73 7.34 -13.17 10.72
CA SER A 73 8.59 -12.59 11.24
C SER A 73 9.85 -13.25 10.66
N VAL A 74 9.81 -13.57 9.36
CA VAL A 74 10.90 -14.32 8.68
C VAL A 74 12.29 -13.69 8.89
N PRO A 75 12.47 -12.34 8.86
CA PRO A 75 13.78 -11.75 9.10
C PRO A 75 14.36 -12.00 10.50
N ALA A 76 13.53 -12.41 11.45
CA ALA A 76 13.95 -12.72 12.82
C ALA A 76 14.27 -14.21 13.03
N LEU A 77 13.99 -15.07 12.05
CA LEU A 77 14.29 -16.51 12.13
C LEU A 77 15.79 -16.76 11.98
N VAL A 78 16.34 -17.47 12.95
CA VAL A 78 17.81 -17.72 13.01
C VAL A 78 18.18 -19.11 12.51
N ASN A 79 17.23 -20.07 12.56
CA ASN A 79 17.48 -21.47 12.23
C ASN A 79 16.21 -22.17 11.76
N GLU A 80 16.41 -23.36 11.21
CA GLU A 80 15.32 -24.21 10.69
C GLU A 80 14.33 -24.63 11.77
N MET A 81 14.75 -24.81 13.03
CA MET A 81 13.85 -25.18 14.13
C MET A 81 12.81 -24.07 14.41
N GLU A 82 13.22 -22.80 14.32
CA GLU A 82 12.30 -21.66 14.49
C GLU A 82 11.33 -21.57 13.30
N ALA A 83 11.81 -21.79 12.09
CA ALA A 83 10.96 -21.84 10.91
C ALA A 83 9.93 -22.97 10.99
N ASN A 84 10.35 -24.17 11.41
CA ASN A 84 9.47 -25.31 11.65
C ASN A 84 8.44 -25.06 12.77
N ALA A 85 8.79 -24.26 13.79
CA ALA A 85 7.84 -23.83 14.80
C ALA A 85 6.74 -22.94 14.23
N VAL A 86 7.05 -22.04 13.30
CA VAL A 86 6.06 -21.23 12.57
C VAL A 86 5.10 -22.13 11.78
N VAL A 87 5.63 -23.08 11.00
CA VAL A 87 4.83 -24.04 10.22
C VAL A 87 3.92 -24.87 11.12
N THR A 88 4.46 -25.37 12.25
CA THR A 88 3.70 -26.16 13.23
C THR A 88 2.58 -25.32 13.85
N HIS A 89 2.85 -24.08 14.20
CA HIS A 89 1.85 -23.16 14.75
C HIS A 89 0.71 -22.92 13.74
N LEU A 90 1.03 -22.65 12.47
CA LEU A 90 0.03 -22.45 11.42
C LEU A 90 -0.82 -23.70 11.20
N ARG A 91 -0.20 -24.89 11.17
CA ARG A 91 -0.88 -26.18 11.03
C ARG A 91 -1.87 -26.45 12.16
N GLN A 92 -1.49 -26.11 13.38
CA GLN A 92 -2.35 -26.29 14.57
C GLN A 92 -3.49 -25.28 14.62
N LYS A 93 -3.21 -24.03 14.23
CA LYS A 93 -4.18 -22.93 14.27
C LYS A 93 -5.21 -23.00 13.15
N TYR A 94 -4.80 -23.53 11.99
CA TYR A 94 -5.63 -23.68 10.79
C TYR A 94 -5.68 -25.15 10.35
N PRO A 95 -6.34 -26.04 11.13
CA PRO A 95 -6.45 -27.46 10.80
C PRO A 95 -7.26 -27.71 9.53
N GLU A 96 -8.20 -26.82 9.23
CA GLU A 96 -8.91 -26.78 7.96
C GLU A 96 -8.27 -25.70 7.06
N PRO A 97 -8.04 -26.03 5.77
CA PRO A 97 -7.43 -25.09 4.86
C PRO A 97 -8.32 -23.86 4.62
N PRO A 98 -7.76 -22.64 4.57
CA PRO A 98 -8.52 -21.43 4.23
C PRO A 98 -9.00 -21.49 2.78
N THR A 99 -10.02 -20.69 2.44
CA THR A 99 -10.55 -20.60 1.07
C THR A 99 -9.52 -20.03 0.10
N ALA A 100 -8.70 -19.07 0.56
CA ALA A 100 -7.61 -18.48 -0.21
C ALA A 100 -6.55 -17.93 0.74
N ILE A 101 -5.30 -17.83 0.27
CA ILE A 101 -4.19 -17.21 0.99
C ILE A 101 -3.66 -16.03 0.20
N VAL A 102 -3.45 -14.90 0.90
CA VAL A 102 -2.68 -13.77 0.42
C VAL A 102 -1.34 -13.79 1.16
N MET A 103 -0.26 -14.05 0.44
CA MET A 103 1.10 -14.07 0.97
C MET A 103 1.79 -12.73 0.66
N ILE A 104 2.13 -11.98 1.69
CA ILE A 104 2.86 -10.72 1.54
C ILE A 104 4.36 -11.00 1.63
N GLY A 105 5.01 -10.98 0.47
CA GLY A 105 6.42 -11.31 0.30
C GLY A 105 6.70 -12.80 0.13
N ASP A 106 7.62 -13.10 -0.77
CA ASP A 106 8.05 -14.46 -1.10
C ASP A 106 8.86 -15.19 0.00
N PRO A 107 9.55 -14.51 0.98
CA PRO A 107 10.19 -15.25 2.08
C PRO A 107 9.22 -16.13 2.87
N GLY A 108 7.99 -15.67 3.05
CA GLY A 108 6.94 -16.46 3.70
C GLY A 108 6.57 -17.73 2.95
N TRP A 109 6.63 -17.70 1.62
CA TRP A 109 6.45 -18.87 0.78
C TRP A 109 7.50 -19.94 1.07
N ILE A 110 8.79 -19.55 1.13
CA ILE A 110 9.89 -20.47 1.37
C ILE A 110 9.74 -21.14 2.74
N VAL A 111 9.36 -20.37 3.78
CA VAL A 111 9.14 -20.88 5.14
C VAL A 111 7.94 -21.82 5.21
N CYS A 112 6.84 -21.47 4.54
CA CYS A 112 5.57 -22.21 4.62
C CYS A 112 5.42 -23.31 3.56
N ARG A 113 6.41 -23.57 2.70
CA ARG A 113 6.34 -24.48 1.56
C ARG A 113 5.82 -25.86 1.94
N GLU A 114 6.23 -26.40 3.09
CA GLU A 114 5.77 -27.70 3.58
C GLU A 114 4.24 -27.79 3.74
N LEU A 115 3.56 -26.70 4.14
CA LEU A 115 2.11 -26.67 4.22
C LEU A 115 1.44 -26.81 2.86
N PHE A 116 2.05 -26.24 1.82
CA PHE A 116 1.56 -26.31 0.44
C PHE A 116 1.89 -27.65 -0.26
N ASP A 117 2.86 -28.38 0.26
CA ASP A 117 3.15 -29.74 -0.17
C ASP A 117 2.18 -30.77 0.48
N ASP A 118 1.53 -30.40 1.58
CA ASP A 118 0.68 -31.28 2.39
C ASP A 118 -0.75 -30.70 2.54
N VAL A 119 -1.08 -30.12 3.69
CA VAL A 119 -2.47 -29.81 4.10
C VAL A 119 -3.10 -28.67 3.28
N TRP A 120 -2.32 -27.79 2.67
CA TRP A 120 -2.79 -26.66 1.86
C TRP A 120 -2.50 -26.82 0.36
N LYS A 121 -2.29 -28.05 -0.11
CA LYS A 121 -1.82 -28.34 -1.48
C LYS A 121 -2.63 -27.68 -2.60
N GLU A 122 -3.95 -27.64 -2.47
CA GLU A 122 -4.85 -27.08 -3.52
C GLU A 122 -5.37 -25.68 -3.14
N VAL A 123 -4.95 -25.14 -2.00
CA VAL A 123 -5.36 -23.78 -1.60
C VAL A 123 -4.82 -22.76 -2.59
N PRO A 124 -5.67 -21.91 -3.19
CA PRO A 124 -5.19 -20.85 -4.04
C PRO A 124 -4.41 -19.78 -3.27
N VAL A 125 -3.25 -19.42 -3.79
CA VAL A 125 -2.34 -18.44 -3.18
C VAL A 125 -2.08 -17.28 -4.12
N ILE A 126 -2.21 -16.07 -3.60
CA ILE A 126 -1.76 -14.85 -4.29
C ILE A 126 -0.52 -14.35 -3.55
N VAL A 127 0.65 -14.48 -4.18
CA VAL A 127 1.90 -13.95 -3.60
C VAL A 127 2.11 -12.53 -4.09
N THR A 128 2.25 -11.60 -3.16
CA THR A 128 2.54 -10.19 -3.47
C THR A 128 4.02 -9.88 -3.18
N ASN A 129 4.59 -8.91 -3.88
CA ASN A 129 5.98 -8.49 -3.72
C ASN A 129 7.01 -9.62 -3.95
N ALA A 130 6.65 -10.59 -4.81
CA ALA A 130 7.56 -11.68 -5.16
C ALA A 130 8.66 -11.20 -6.10
N ARG A 131 9.84 -11.78 -5.92
CA ARG A 131 11.02 -11.56 -6.75
C ARG A 131 11.08 -12.53 -7.92
N ASP A 132 11.88 -12.20 -8.92
CA ASP A 132 12.08 -13.08 -10.07
C ASP A 132 12.99 -14.27 -9.72
N HIS A 133 13.87 -14.10 -8.72
CA HIS A 133 14.74 -15.13 -8.21
C HIS A 133 14.60 -15.27 -6.71
N LEU A 134 14.39 -16.49 -6.24
CA LEU A 134 14.22 -16.81 -4.82
C LEU A 134 15.36 -17.72 -4.34
N PRO A 135 15.70 -17.68 -3.03
CA PRO A 135 16.53 -18.72 -2.41
C PRO A 135 15.98 -20.12 -2.69
N ALA A 136 16.85 -21.02 -3.13
CA ALA A 136 16.46 -22.39 -3.51
C ALA A 136 15.96 -23.24 -2.34
N SER A 137 16.36 -22.87 -1.11
CA SER A 137 15.98 -23.59 0.11
C SER A 137 15.84 -22.67 1.32
N LEU A 138 15.20 -23.19 2.37
CA LEU A 138 15.12 -22.53 3.67
C LEU A 138 16.50 -22.24 4.27
N GLU A 139 17.48 -23.17 4.10
CA GLU A 139 18.85 -22.98 4.56
C GLU A 139 19.50 -21.76 3.89
N VAL A 140 19.35 -21.61 2.57
CA VAL A 140 19.86 -20.44 1.83
C VAL A 140 19.19 -19.15 2.32
N LEU A 141 17.87 -19.16 2.53
CA LEU A 141 17.15 -18.02 3.07
C LEU A 141 17.69 -17.58 4.43
N LEU A 142 17.88 -18.53 5.34
CA LEU A 142 18.31 -18.25 6.73
C LEU A 142 19.80 -17.94 6.84
N SER A 143 20.62 -18.35 5.88
CA SER A 143 22.07 -18.07 5.88
C SER A 143 22.40 -16.62 5.53
N HIS A 144 21.46 -15.87 4.94
CA HIS A 144 21.71 -14.54 4.37
C HIS A 144 22.89 -14.52 3.36
N ALA A 145 23.18 -15.68 2.75
CA ALA A 145 24.25 -15.79 1.76
C ALA A 145 23.84 -15.03 0.48
N PRO A 146 24.81 -14.40 -0.21
CA PRO A 146 24.55 -13.78 -1.50
C PRO A 146 23.94 -14.80 -2.48
N LEU A 147 22.92 -14.35 -3.24
CA LEU A 147 22.29 -15.20 -4.24
C LEU A 147 23.22 -15.39 -5.45
N THR A 148 23.27 -16.61 -5.93
CA THR A 148 24.02 -17.05 -7.11
C THR A 148 23.14 -17.97 -7.94
N GLU A 149 23.49 -18.22 -9.20
CA GLU A 149 22.77 -19.19 -10.03
C GLU A 149 22.67 -20.59 -9.40
N ALA A 150 23.62 -20.95 -8.52
CA ALA A 150 23.65 -22.26 -7.87
C ALA A 150 22.71 -22.41 -6.67
N ASN A 151 22.30 -21.30 -6.04
CA ASN A 151 21.48 -21.31 -4.83
C ASN A 151 20.14 -20.58 -4.98
N THR A 152 19.73 -20.30 -6.23
CA THR A 152 18.45 -19.65 -6.55
C THR A 152 17.58 -20.53 -7.44
N VAL A 153 16.28 -20.25 -7.42
CA VAL A 153 15.30 -20.77 -8.36
C VAL A 153 14.56 -19.60 -9.00
N SER A 154 14.20 -19.75 -10.28
CA SER A 154 13.43 -18.74 -10.99
C SER A 154 11.98 -18.68 -10.53
N GLY A 155 11.33 -17.54 -10.75
CA GLY A 155 9.90 -17.34 -10.41
C GLY A 155 8.98 -18.37 -11.06
N ASP A 156 9.26 -18.81 -12.29
CA ASP A 156 8.47 -19.82 -12.99
C ASP A 156 8.70 -21.22 -12.45
N GLU A 157 9.87 -21.50 -11.91
CA GLU A 157 10.21 -22.82 -11.38
C GLU A 157 9.60 -23.04 -9.99
N TRP A 158 9.73 -22.08 -9.07
CA TRP A 158 9.25 -22.26 -7.69
C TRP A 158 7.73 -22.34 -7.58
N ARG A 159 6.96 -21.74 -8.50
CA ARG A 159 5.50 -21.82 -8.54
C ARG A 159 4.94 -23.03 -9.26
N ARG A 160 5.81 -23.76 -10.01
CA ARG A 160 5.39 -24.90 -10.82
C ARG A 160 4.79 -26.02 -9.96
N GLY A 161 3.58 -26.43 -10.27
CA GLY A 161 2.87 -27.50 -9.55
C GLY A 161 2.00 -27.00 -8.39
N TYR A 162 2.04 -25.72 -8.08
CA TYR A 162 1.20 -25.11 -7.03
C TYR A 162 0.07 -24.26 -7.62
N ASN A 163 -0.97 -24.03 -6.82
CA ASN A 163 -2.09 -23.16 -7.20
C ASN A 163 -1.79 -21.70 -6.84
N ILE A 164 -0.87 -21.06 -7.56
CA ILE A 164 -0.29 -19.75 -7.24
C ILE A 164 -0.41 -18.78 -8.40
N THR A 165 -0.77 -17.54 -8.10
CA THR A 165 -0.53 -16.37 -8.94
C THR A 165 0.33 -15.33 -8.21
N ILE A 166 0.97 -14.45 -8.97
CA ILE A 166 1.88 -13.44 -8.44
C ILE A 166 1.37 -12.05 -8.82
N LEU A 167 1.29 -11.16 -7.83
CA LEU A 167 1.07 -9.72 -8.02
C LEU A 167 2.37 -8.99 -7.70
N LYS A 168 3.10 -8.58 -8.75
CA LYS A 168 4.41 -7.92 -8.60
C LYS A 168 4.25 -6.46 -8.21
N GLN A 169 5.11 -6.01 -7.31
CA GLN A 169 5.36 -4.59 -7.09
C GLN A 169 6.62 -4.19 -7.86
N TYR A 170 6.45 -3.33 -8.86
CA TYR A 170 7.59 -2.80 -9.60
C TYR A 170 8.22 -1.63 -8.83
N TYR A 171 9.56 -1.57 -8.86
CA TYR A 171 10.32 -0.44 -8.37
C TYR A 171 10.66 0.49 -9.54
N TYR A 172 10.12 1.68 -9.51
CA TYR A 172 10.33 2.73 -10.51
C TYR A 172 11.61 3.50 -10.19
N VAL A 173 12.76 2.82 -10.28
CA VAL A 173 14.07 3.37 -9.86
C VAL A 173 14.40 4.60 -10.68
N LYS A 174 14.33 4.49 -12.02
CA LYS A 174 14.63 5.59 -12.93
C LYS A 174 13.73 6.80 -12.67
N GLU A 175 12.42 6.57 -12.59
CA GLU A 175 11.42 7.63 -12.35
C GLU A 175 11.62 8.29 -10.99
N THR A 176 12.05 7.51 -9.98
CA THR A 176 12.39 8.07 -8.66
C THR A 176 13.64 8.94 -8.73
N ILE A 177 14.67 8.53 -9.47
CA ILE A 177 15.88 9.35 -9.66
C ILE A 177 15.55 10.62 -10.47
N ASP A 178 14.76 10.52 -11.52
CA ASP A 178 14.28 11.67 -12.30
C ASP A 178 13.49 12.65 -11.41
N LEU A 179 12.63 12.13 -10.52
CA LEU A 179 11.91 12.93 -9.54
C LEU A 179 12.85 13.65 -8.57
N ILE A 180 13.89 12.96 -8.07
CA ILE A 180 14.90 13.56 -7.20
C ILE A 180 15.65 14.67 -7.94
N TYR A 181 16.06 14.47 -9.19
CA TYR A 181 16.68 15.51 -10.01
C TYR A 181 15.79 16.74 -10.23
N LYS A 182 14.49 16.54 -10.42
CA LYS A 182 13.54 17.66 -10.52
C LYS A 182 13.50 18.48 -9.23
N LEU A 183 13.56 17.81 -8.07
CA LEU A 183 13.54 18.45 -6.75
C LEU A 183 14.91 19.02 -6.35
N ILE A 184 16.01 18.33 -6.71
CA ILE A 184 17.40 18.68 -6.40
C ILE A 184 18.22 18.70 -7.71
N PRO A 185 18.10 19.74 -8.54
CA PRO A 185 18.70 19.78 -9.89
C PRO A 185 20.23 19.74 -9.93
N ASP A 186 20.87 20.15 -8.83
CA ASP A 186 22.33 20.13 -8.65
C ASP A 186 22.86 18.87 -7.97
N MET A 187 22.09 17.77 -8.02
CA MET A 187 22.47 16.49 -7.47
C MET A 187 23.64 15.87 -8.26
N GLU A 188 24.75 15.64 -7.57
CA GLU A 188 25.96 14.98 -8.11
C GLU A 188 26.18 13.57 -7.54
N ARG A 189 25.40 13.23 -6.50
CA ARG A 189 25.55 11.99 -5.75
C ARG A 189 24.19 11.41 -5.36
N LEU A 190 24.05 10.10 -5.51
CA LEU A 190 22.93 9.32 -5.01
C LEU A 190 23.43 8.32 -3.97
N ALA A 191 22.84 8.29 -2.79
CA ALA A 191 23.06 7.26 -1.79
C ALA A 191 21.84 6.33 -1.75
N PHE A 192 22.08 5.03 -1.81
CA PHE A 192 21.04 4.01 -1.66
C PHE A 192 21.28 3.22 -0.37
N ILE A 193 20.33 3.29 0.56
CA ILE A 193 20.41 2.64 1.88
C ILE A 193 19.61 1.35 1.87
N SER A 194 20.28 0.22 2.15
CA SER A 194 19.65 -1.09 2.19
C SER A 194 20.33 -2.04 3.17
N ASP A 195 19.68 -3.16 3.50
CA ASP A 195 20.25 -4.23 4.33
C ASP A 195 20.83 -5.38 3.49
N ASP A 196 21.22 -6.49 4.17
CA ASP A 196 21.88 -7.65 3.58
C ASP A 196 20.92 -8.76 3.14
N ARG A 197 19.59 -8.55 3.28
CA ARG A 197 18.62 -9.55 2.82
C ARG A 197 18.65 -9.66 1.29
N TYR A 198 18.38 -10.86 0.75
CA TYR A 198 18.41 -11.09 -0.69
C TYR A 198 17.49 -10.14 -1.49
N ILE A 199 16.32 -9.78 -0.92
CA ILE A 199 15.40 -8.82 -1.53
C ILE A 199 16.02 -7.43 -1.68
N SER A 200 16.89 -7.04 -0.76
CA SER A 200 17.62 -5.77 -0.78
C SER A 200 18.82 -5.83 -1.75
N GLU A 201 19.43 -7.00 -1.88
CA GLU A 201 20.55 -7.22 -2.80
C GLU A 201 20.10 -7.12 -4.26
N GLU A 202 18.97 -7.74 -4.62
CA GLU A 202 18.38 -7.62 -5.95
C GLU A 202 18.04 -6.16 -6.26
N THR A 203 17.37 -5.45 -5.33
CA THR A 203 17.04 -4.02 -5.52
C THR A 203 18.30 -3.13 -5.65
N ARG A 204 19.40 -3.46 -4.96
CA ARG A 204 20.68 -2.77 -5.17
C ARG A 204 21.21 -2.97 -6.58
N GLY A 205 21.05 -4.17 -7.14
CA GLY A 205 21.37 -4.48 -8.53
C GLY A 205 20.57 -3.58 -9.49
N ASP A 206 19.24 -3.52 -9.30
CA ASP A 206 18.34 -2.70 -10.12
C ASP A 206 18.73 -1.21 -10.06
N VAL A 207 19.06 -0.70 -8.86
CA VAL A 207 19.49 0.71 -8.68
C VAL A 207 20.83 0.96 -9.39
N LYS A 208 21.77 0.05 -9.27
CA LYS A 208 23.07 0.17 -9.93
C LYS A 208 22.90 0.18 -11.45
N GLU A 209 22.15 -0.77 -12.01
CA GLU A 209 21.87 -0.86 -13.45
C GLU A 209 21.18 0.41 -13.96
N ALA A 210 20.13 0.88 -13.27
CA ALA A 210 19.41 2.10 -13.64
C ALA A 210 20.33 3.34 -13.65
N VAL A 211 21.26 3.45 -12.70
CA VAL A 211 22.21 4.58 -12.64
C VAL A 211 23.24 4.45 -13.76
N GLU A 212 23.84 3.27 -13.97
CA GLU A 212 24.83 3.05 -15.03
C GLU A 212 24.27 3.31 -16.43
N GLU A 213 23.01 2.92 -16.66
CA GLU A 213 22.37 3.08 -17.98
C GLU A 213 21.84 4.52 -18.24
N ASN A 214 21.25 5.17 -17.24
CA ASN A 214 20.50 6.40 -17.45
C ASN A 214 21.17 7.64 -16.85
N PHE A 215 22.10 7.49 -15.89
CA PHE A 215 22.72 8.60 -15.15
C PHE A 215 24.23 8.40 -14.96
N PRO A 216 25.03 8.25 -16.06
CA PRO A 216 26.43 7.85 -15.99
C PRO A 216 27.34 8.86 -15.26
N ASP A 217 26.93 10.12 -15.14
CA ASP A 217 27.69 11.15 -14.42
C ASP A 217 27.35 11.21 -12.92
N LEU A 218 26.36 10.42 -12.45
CA LEU A 218 25.90 10.41 -11.06
C LEU A 218 26.78 9.48 -10.22
N ASN A 219 27.38 9.99 -9.15
CA ASN A 219 28.11 9.17 -8.20
C ASN A 219 27.14 8.36 -7.34
N LEU A 220 27.23 7.03 -7.39
CA LEU A 220 26.37 6.12 -6.62
C LEU A 220 27.11 5.56 -5.41
N ASP A 221 26.56 5.77 -4.20
CA ASP A 221 27.00 5.15 -2.97
C ASP A 221 25.99 4.08 -2.53
N LEU A 222 26.37 2.82 -2.54
CA LEU A 222 25.57 1.70 -2.05
C LEU A 222 25.90 1.46 -0.57
N LEU A 223 25.01 1.90 0.33
CA LEU A 223 25.17 1.79 1.79
C LEU A 223 24.45 0.54 2.27
N SER A 224 25.19 -0.46 2.73
CA SER A 224 24.64 -1.77 3.11
C SER A 224 25.14 -2.23 4.48
N THR A 225 24.28 -2.98 5.19
CA THR A 225 24.63 -3.63 6.47
C THR A 225 25.73 -4.69 6.34
N THR A 226 26.04 -5.15 5.12
CA THR A 226 27.22 -5.99 4.87
C THR A 226 28.54 -5.25 5.08
N GLN A 227 28.55 -3.93 4.92
CA GLN A 227 29.75 -3.10 4.95
C GLN A 227 29.76 -2.11 6.14
N LEU A 228 28.58 -1.69 6.58
CA LEU A 228 28.43 -0.62 7.56
C LEU A 228 27.60 -1.11 8.76
N SER A 229 28.05 -0.78 9.96
CA SER A 229 27.18 -0.81 11.13
C SER A 229 26.23 0.40 11.12
N THR A 230 25.16 0.37 11.89
CA THR A 230 24.23 1.50 12.02
C THR A 230 24.97 2.79 12.41
N LYS A 231 25.94 2.72 13.33
CA LYS A 231 26.76 3.88 13.70
C LYS A 231 27.55 4.44 12.51
N MET A 232 28.19 3.58 11.72
CA MET A 232 28.94 4.01 10.54
C MET A 232 28.03 4.60 9.48
N LEU A 233 26.83 4.05 9.27
CA LEU A 233 25.83 4.64 8.41
C LEU A 233 25.50 6.08 8.82
N LEU A 234 25.16 6.29 10.09
CA LEU A 234 24.80 7.62 10.61
C LEU A 234 25.95 8.62 10.48
N ASP A 235 27.19 8.20 10.75
CA ASP A 235 28.38 9.04 10.57
C ASP A 235 28.60 9.38 9.09
N THR A 236 28.36 8.45 8.17
CA THR A 236 28.44 8.66 6.71
C THR A 236 27.38 9.66 6.24
N LEU A 237 26.14 9.50 6.67
CA LEU A 237 25.02 10.38 6.27
C LEU A 237 25.23 11.82 6.69
N ARG A 238 25.82 12.06 7.87
CA ARG A 238 26.19 13.42 8.34
C ARG A 238 27.20 14.13 7.45
N CYS A 239 28.03 13.37 6.72
CA CYS A 239 29.06 13.94 5.86
C CYS A 239 28.53 14.32 4.47
N TYR A 240 27.33 13.94 4.11
CA TYR A 240 26.74 14.28 2.82
C TYR A 240 26.38 15.77 2.75
N LYS A 241 26.33 16.26 1.52
CA LYS A 241 25.90 17.64 1.23
C LYS A 241 24.36 17.67 1.03
N PRO A 242 23.70 18.82 1.20
CA PRO A 242 22.27 18.98 0.97
C PRO A 242 21.81 18.66 -0.46
N ASN A 243 22.73 18.65 -1.44
CA ASN A 243 22.46 18.27 -2.83
C ASN A 243 22.72 16.77 -3.12
N THR A 244 22.71 15.91 -2.10
CA THR A 244 22.78 14.46 -2.27
C THR A 244 21.37 13.90 -2.32
N GLY A 245 21.03 13.11 -3.36
CA GLY A 245 19.82 12.30 -3.37
C GLY A 245 20.00 11.10 -2.43
N ILE A 246 19.02 10.81 -1.61
CA ILE A 246 19.11 9.66 -0.69
C ILE A 246 17.85 8.83 -0.85
N ILE A 247 17.99 7.58 -1.30
CA ILE A 247 16.91 6.59 -1.36
C ILE A 247 17.07 5.64 -0.18
N TYR A 248 16.04 5.57 0.64
CA TYR A 248 15.92 4.59 1.72
C TYR A 248 15.05 3.42 1.24
N TYR A 249 15.60 2.22 1.30
CA TYR A 249 14.87 0.99 1.00
C TYR A 249 14.57 0.20 2.28
N SER A 250 15.62 -0.13 3.04
CA SER A 250 15.52 -0.87 4.30
C SER A 250 16.83 -0.77 5.08
N TRP A 251 16.75 -0.95 6.39
CA TRP A 251 17.94 -1.09 7.24
C TRP A 251 17.65 -2.06 8.36
N PHE A 252 18.21 -3.25 8.28
CA PHE A 252 18.11 -4.29 9.30
C PHE A 252 19.49 -4.88 9.53
N GLU A 253 20.02 -4.71 10.73
CA GLU A 253 21.33 -5.21 11.14
C GLU A 253 21.14 -6.52 11.93
N SER A 254 21.41 -7.67 11.29
CA SER A 254 21.19 -9.00 11.86
C SER A 254 22.31 -9.52 12.75
N HIS A 255 23.47 -8.82 12.78
CA HIS A 255 24.72 -9.39 13.26
C HIS A 255 24.93 -9.36 14.77
N ASN A 256 24.08 -8.73 15.55
CA ASN A 256 24.23 -8.70 17.00
C ASN A 256 23.21 -9.59 17.69
N LYS A 257 23.56 -10.86 17.91
CA LYS A 257 22.78 -11.82 18.70
C LYS A 257 22.54 -11.39 20.16
N ASN A 258 23.14 -10.30 20.61
CA ASN A 258 23.09 -9.81 21.99
C ASN A 258 22.53 -8.39 22.16
N ASP A 259 22.35 -7.63 21.09
CA ASP A 259 21.77 -6.29 21.16
C ASP A 259 20.33 -6.31 20.65
N ASN A 260 19.46 -5.67 21.42
CA ASN A 260 18.07 -5.46 21.12
C ASN A 260 17.89 -5.11 19.64
N ASN A 261 17.18 -5.95 18.91
CA ASN A 261 16.73 -5.68 17.56
C ASN A 261 16.17 -4.27 17.54
N TYR A 262 16.82 -3.35 16.85
CA TYR A 262 16.23 -2.06 16.58
C TYR A 262 14.91 -2.32 15.89
N LEU A 263 13.81 -1.99 16.55
CA LEU A 263 12.49 -2.08 15.96
C LEU A 263 12.54 -1.27 14.66
N PHE A 264 12.13 -1.87 13.55
CA PHE A 264 12.18 -1.28 12.21
C PHE A 264 11.69 0.17 12.18
N ASP A 265 10.68 0.48 12.98
CA ASP A 265 10.02 1.79 13.02
C ASP A 265 10.94 2.89 13.59
N HIS A 266 11.81 2.58 14.54
CA HIS A 266 12.65 3.58 15.17
C HIS A 266 13.92 3.90 14.37
N ILE A 267 14.45 2.95 13.61
CA ILE A 267 15.67 3.19 12.84
C ILE A 267 15.44 4.23 11.71
N GLN A 268 14.25 4.24 11.11
CA GLN A 268 13.88 5.22 10.08
C GLN A 268 13.91 6.64 10.63
N GLU A 269 13.31 6.87 11.80
CA GLU A 269 13.31 8.17 12.47
C GLU A 269 14.72 8.61 12.86
N VAL A 270 15.56 7.67 13.31
CA VAL A 270 16.96 7.97 13.62
C VAL A 270 17.70 8.38 12.36
N ILE A 271 17.60 7.62 11.26
CA ILE A 271 18.27 7.92 9.98
C ILE A 271 17.90 9.32 9.48
N VAL A 272 16.60 9.66 9.46
CA VAL A 272 16.13 10.98 9.01
C VAL A 272 16.79 12.13 9.77
N ASN A 273 16.98 12.00 11.09
CA ASN A 273 17.58 13.03 11.91
C ASN A 273 19.08 13.25 11.64
N PHE A 274 19.73 12.36 10.87
CA PHE A 274 21.14 12.41 10.55
C PHE A 274 21.43 12.77 9.10
N THR A 275 20.41 13.01 8.28
CA THR A 275 20.57 13.33 6.86
C THR A 275 20.46 14.84 6.61
N PRO A 276 21.33 15.43 5.77
CA PRO A 276 21.22 16.81 5.32
C PRO A 276 20.22 16.99 4.17
N SER A 277 19.72 15.89 3.59
CA SER A 277 18.81 15.83 2.45
C SER A 277 17.59 14.97 2.79
N PRO A 278 16.45 15.20 2.13
CA PRO A 278 15.27 14.39 2.34
C PRO A 278 15.48 12.94 1.89
N LEU A 279 14.86 11.99 2.60
CA LEU A 279 14.86 10.58 2.22
C LEU A 279 13.73 10.28 1.23
N PHE A 280 14.07 9.65 0.12
CA PHE A 280 13.13 9.16 -0.88
C PHE A 280 12.91 7.65 -0.77
N LEU A 281 11.86 7.15 -1.38
CA LEU A 281 11.40 5.77 -1.29
C LEU A 281 11.21 5.15 -2.69
N LEU A 282 11.36 3.82 -2.79
CA LEU A 282 10.99 3.03 -3.97
C LEU A 282 9.65 2.30 -3.80
N SER A 283 9.10 2.29 -2.59
CA SER A 283 7.85 1.60 -2.24
C SER A 283 6.99 2.47 -1.33
N PRO A 284 5.66 2.21 -1.28
CA PRO A 284 4.78 3.00 -0.45
C PRO A 284 5.08 2.83 1.05
N GLU A 285 5.20 3.95 1.74
CA GLU A 285 5.29 4.06 3.19
C GLU A 285 4.29 5.10 3.69
N ASP A 286 4.10 5.18 5.00
CA ASP A 286 3.25 6.21 5.58
C ASP A 286 3.95 7.58 5.56
N LEU A 287 3.55 8.44 4.62
CA LEU A 287 4.06 9.79 4.50
C LEU A 287 3.42 10.76 5.50
N SER A 288 2.37 10.36 6.22
CA SER A 288 1.62 11.25 7.13
C SER A 288 2.42 11.65 8.37
N ASN A 289 3.42 10.87 8.75
CA ASN A 289 4.33 11.11 9.86
C ASN A 289 5.48 12.10 9.55
N ASN A 290 5.58 12.59 8.30
CA ASN A 290 6.62 13.49 7.82
C ASN A 290 8.06 12.93 7.95
N THR A 291 8.24 11.63 7.87
CA THR A 291 9.56 10.98 7.89
C THR A 291 10.23 11.02 6.53
N PHE A 292 9.48 10.72 5.47
CA PHE A 292 10.00 10.58 4.11
C PHE A 292 9.48 11.68 3.18
N ALA A 293 10.30 12.04 2.20
CA ALA A 293 9.91 12.95 1.13
C ALA A 293 8.91 12.32 0.15
N GLY A 294 8.92 10.99 0.06
CA GLY A 294 8.13 10.23 -0.90
C GLY A 294 8.98 9.61 -2.00
N GLY A 295 8.38 9.32 -3.14
CA GLY A 295 9.05 8.69 -4.28
C GLY A 295 8.09 8.46 -5.45
N TYR A 296 8.52 7.68 -6.42
CA TYR A 296 7.69 7.26 -7.53
C TYR A 296 7.36 5.77 -7.40
N TYR A 297 6.12 5.43 -7.09
CA TYR A 297 5.70 4.05 -6.81
C TYR A 297 4.19 3.86 -6.96
N VAL A 298 3.75 2.60 -7.00
CA VAL A 298 2.32 2.25 -6.93
C VAL A 298 1.82 2.51 -5.50
N SER A 299 0.75 3.30 -5.36
CA SER A 299 0.16 3.56 -4.05
C SER A 299 -0.43 2.28 -3.42
N THR A 300 -0.47 2.20 -2.08
CA THR A 300 -1.07 1.07 -1.36
C THR A 300 -2.53 0.85 -1.78
N GLU A 301 -3.29 1.91 -2.03
CA GLU A 301 -4.68 1.83 -2.47
C GLU A 301 -4.81 1.20 -3.86
N SER A 302 -3.99 1.64 -4.83
CA SER A 302 -3.98 1.09 -6.19
C SER A 302 -3.57 -0.38 -6.17
N PHE A 303 -2.53 -0.72 -5.41
CA PHE A 303 -2.07 -2.10 -5.26
C PHE A 303 -3.14 -3.00 -4.63
N CYS A 304 -3.80 -2.53 -3.56
CA CYS A 304 -4.88 -3.25 -2.91
C CYS A 304 -6.07 -3.49 -3.85
N LYS A 305 -6.42 -2.51 -4.69
CA LYS A 305 -7.46 -2.67 -5.71
C LYS A 305 -7.14 -3.79 -6.68
N SER A 306 -5.92 -3.82 -7.23
CA SER A 306 -5.47 -4.89 -8.13
C SER A 306 -5.48 -6.27 -7.46
N LEU A 307 -5.07 -6.33 -6.18
CA LEU A 307 -5.16 -7.56 -5.41
C LEU A 307 -6.61 -8.03 -5.22
N LEU A 308 -7.52 -7.12 -4.89
CA LEU A 308 -8.94 -7.45 -4.69
C LEU A 308 -9.60 -7.96 -5.97
N GLU A 309 -9.20 -7.48 -7.14
CA GLU A 309 -9.67 -7.98 -8.45
C GLU A 309 -9.23 -9.44 -8.66
N ILE A 310 -7.96 -9.76 -8.39
CA ILE A 310 -7.44 -11.13 -8.48
C ILE A 310 -8.11 -12.03 -7.44
N LEU A 311 -8.18 -11.56 -6.19
CA LEU A 311 -8.77 -12.33 -5.09
C LEU A 311 -10.26 -12.61 -5.32
N GLY A 312 -10.99 -11.67 -5.92
CA GLY A 312 -12.39 -11.87 -6.32
C GLY A 312 -12.55 -13.05 -7.27
N ARG A 313 -11.72 -13.12 -8.34
CA ARG A 313 -11.69 -14.24 -9.29
C ARG A 313 -11.41 -15.58 -8.59
N VAL A 314 -10.42 -15.58 -7.69
CA VAL A 314 -10.08 -16.78 -6.89
C VAL A 314 -11.26 -17.22 -6.02
N LEU A 315 -11.90 -16.29 -5.32
CA LEU A 315 -13.05 -16.57 -4.46
C LEU A 315 -14.30 -17.00 -5.24
N ASP A 316 -14.39 -16.67 -6.52
CA ASP A 316 -15.43 -17.12 -7.45
C ASP A 316 -15.11 -18.50 -8.06
N GLY A 317 -13.97 -19.11 -7.68
CA GLY A 317 -13.61 -20.49 -8.02
C GLY A 317 -12.60 -20.64 -9.16
N GLU A 318 -12.02 -19.52 -9.65
CA GLU A 318 -10.93 -19.60 -10.63
C GLU A 318 -9.64 -20.06 -9.95
N GLN A 319 -8.89 -20.94 -10.61
CA GLN A 319 -7.62 -21.41 -10.04
C GLN A 319 -6.58 -20.30 -10.13
N ALA A 320 -5.86 -20.03 -9.03
CA ALA A 320 -4.85 -18.99 -9.00
C ALA A 320 -3.75 -19.21 -10.06
N ARG A 321 -3.40 -20.47 -10.35
CA ARG A 321 -2.42 -20.85 -11.39
C ARG A 321 -2.83 -20.43 -12.80
N ASP A 322 -4.13 -20.27 -13.08
CA ASP A 322 -4.67 -19.90 -14.38
C ASP A 322 -4.81 -18.37 -14.54
N ILE A 323 -4.66 -17.63 -13.45
CA ILE A 323 -4.68 -16.17 -13.45
C ILE A 323 -3.28 -15.66 -13.81
N PRO A 324 -3.11 -14.93 -14.91
CA PRO A 324 -1.83 -14.35 -15.25
C PRO A 324 -1.34 -13.44 -14.12
N GLY A 325 -0.08 -13.58 -13.76
CA GLY A 325 0.58 -12.63 -12.87
C GLY A 325 0.63 -11.24 -13.52
N GLY A 326 0.63 -10.20 -12.71
CA GLY A 326 0.61 -8.83 -13.22
C GLY A 326 1.24 -7.82 -12.27
N ALA A 327 1.27 -6.56 -12.72
CA ALA A 327 1.64 -5.42 -11.90
C ALA A 327 0.51 -5.05 -10.95
N GLY A 328 0.88 -4.59 -9.76
CA GLY A 328 -0.08 -4.10 -8.76
C GLY A 328 -0.72 -2.75 -9.08
N GLY A 329 -0.45 -2.18 -10.27
CA GLY A 329 -0.97 -0.89 -10.72
C GLY A 329 0.09 -0.05 -11.42
N GLU A 330 -0.27 1.17 -11.78
CA GLU A 330 0.65 2.15 -12.36
C GLU A 330 1.32 2.99 -11.26
N GLY A 331 2.62 3.28 -11.44
CA GLY A 331 3.37 4.15 -10.54
C GLY A 331 2.96 5.62 -10.71
N SER A 332 3.11 6.38 -9.65
CA SER A 332 2.95 7.84 -9.63
C SER A 332 3.89 8.47 -8.61
N ALA A 333 4.18 9.77 -8.78
CA ALA A 333 4.91 10.52 -7.78
C ALA A 333 4.01 10.75 -6.56
N ASN A 334 4.47 10.30 -5.38
CA ASN A 334 3.79 10.47 -4.09
C ASN A 334 4.75 11.21 -3.17
N LEU A 335 4.39 12.39 -2.72
CA LEU A 335 5.29 13.31 -2.03
C LEU A 335 4.69 13.85 -0.72
N CYS A 336 5.52 14.01 0.29
CA CYS A 336 5.15 14.69 1.53
C CYS A 336 5.49 16.19 1.43
N TYR A 337 4.45 17.03 1.31
CA TYR A 337 4.60 18.48 1.17
C TYR A 337 5.42 19.10 2.31
N GLN A 338 5.17 18.67 3.56
CA GLN A 338 5.83 19.22 4.73
C GLN A 338 7.32 18.88 4.77
N VAL A 339 7.71 17.68 4.35
CA VAL A 339 9.12 17.28 4.26
C VAL A 339 9.85 18.09 3.20
N LEU A 340 9.30 18.22 1.99
CA LEU A 340 9.92 19.04 0.95
C LEU A 340 10.12 20.48 1.41
N LYS A 341 9.13 21.03 2.10
CA LYS A 341 9.21 22.38 2.66
C LYS A 341 10.26 22.51 3.78
N SER A 342 10.40 21.54 4.66
CA SER A 342 11.36 21.55 5.76
C SER A 342 12.81 21.54 5.27
N TYR A 343 13.07 20.91 4.11
CA TYR A 343 14.36 20.92 3.43
C TYR A 343 14.53 22.14 2.48
N ASN A 344 13.63 23.12 2.53
CA ASN A 344 13.67 24.36 1.73
C ASN A 344 13.66 24.10 0.21
N ILE A 345 13.05 23.02 -0.27
CA ILE A 345 12.88 22.78 -1.71
C ILE A 345 11.82 23.74 -2.23
N PRO A 346 12.12 24.56 -3.26
CA PRO A 346 11.18 25.53 -3.80
C PRO A 346 9.94 24.85 -4.38
N SER A 347 8.75 25.37 -4.11
CA SER A 347 7.49 24.83 -4.65
C SER A 347 7.40 24.85 -6.17
N SER A 348 8.19 25.74 -6.83
CA SER A 348 8.29 25.75 -8.30
C SER A 348 8.92 24.50 -8.91
N ARG A 349 9.54 23.65 -8.08
CA ARG A 349 10.13 22.36 -8.49
C ARG A 349 9.18 21.18 -8.24
N TYR A 350 8.07 21.42 -7.58
CA TYR A 350 7.11 20.36 -7.27
C TYR A 350 6.39 19.91 -8.54
N PRO A 351 6.32 18.59 -8.84
CA PRO A 351 5.56 18.09 -9.98
C PRO A 351 4.06 18.38 -9.83
N ASP A 352 3.42 18.87 -10.89
CA ASP A 352 1.99 19.18 -10.91
C ASP A 352 1.12 17.89 -10.87
N ASP A 353 1.67 16.78 -11.33
CA ASP A 353 1.03 15.47 -11.43
C ASP A 353 1.30 14.56 -10.22
N ALA A 354 2.01 15.05 -9.20
CA ALA A 354 2.27 14.29 -7.98
C ALA A 354 1.08 14.32 -7.02
N VAL A 355 0.92 13.23 -6.27
CA VAL A 355 0.01 13.15 -5.12
C VAL A 355 0.72 13.71 -3.89
N TYR A 356 0.16 14.77 -3.29
CA TYR A 356 0.75 15.39 -2.11
C TYR A 356 0.04 14.97 -0.83
N VAL A 357 0.82 14.46 0.13
CA VAL A 357 0.39 14.19 1.50
C VAL A 357 0.77 15.38 2.38
N ASN A 358 -0.07 15.70 3.37
CA ASN A 358 0.13 16.83 4.31
C ASN A 358 0.27 18.20 3.63
N GLU A 359 -0.36 18.38 2.46
CA GLU A 359 -0.48 19.69 1.83
C GLU A 359 -1.44 20.56 2.65
N PRO A 360 -1.05 21.83 2.96
CA PRO A 360 -1.94 22.73 3.67
C PRO A 360 -3.17 23.05 2.81
N LYS A 361 -4.35 22.89 3.40
CA LYS A 361 -5.60 23.24 2.72
C LYS A 361 -5.58 24.71 2.33
N THR A 362 -5.98 25.00 1.09
CA THR A 362 -6.17 26.38 0.66
C THR A 362 -7.26 27.07 1.49
N PHE A 363 -7.24 28.39 1.58
CA PHE A 363 -8.25 29.16 2.31
C PHE A 363 -9.68 28.74 1.91
N PHE A 364 -9.93 28.54 0.62
CA PHE A 364 -11.24 28.12 0.11
C PHE A 364 -11.60 26.69 0.54
N GLN A 365 -10.65 25.76 0.53
CA GLN A 365 -10.88 24.39 1.01
C GLN A 365 -11.10 24.32 2.53
N GLN A 366 -10.42 25.18 3.29
CA GLN A 366 -10.54 25.22 4.73
C GLN A 366 -11.88 25.83 5.20
N TYR A 367 -12.34 26.88 4.51
CA TYR A 367 -13.50 27.67 4.92
C TYR A 367 -14.71 27.55 3.95
N TYR A 368 -14.71 26.52 3.10
CA TYR A 368 -15.73 26.44 2.05
C TYR A 368 -17.17 26.39 2.60
N ILE A 369 -17.40 25.69 3.72
CA ILE A 369 -18.73 25.61 4.38
C ILE A 369 -19.14 26.99 4.90
N GLN A 370 -18.21 27.70 5.53
CA GLN A 370 -18.44 29.05 6.06
C GLN A 370 -18.73 30.03 4.91
N ILE A 371 -17.96 29.97 3.84
CA ILE A 371 -18.14 30.79 2.64
C ILE A 371 -19.52 30.51 2.02
N LEU A 372 -19.90 29.26 1.88
CA LEU A 372 -21.19 28.85 1.35
C LEU A 372 -22.34 29.35 2.24
N SER A 373 -22.22 29.20 3.56
CA SER A 373 -23.19 29.68 4.53
C SER A 373 -23.34 31.19 4.46
N CYS A 374 -22.25 31.95 4.47
CA CYS A 374 -22.29 33.42 4.35
C CYS A 374 -22.92 33.86 3.03
N SER A 375 -22.58 33.19 1.91
CA SER A 375 -23.17 33.49 0.61
C SER A 375 -24.68 33.24 0.58
N PHE A 376 -25.13 32.15 1.23
CA PHE A 376 -26.55 31.82 1.35
C PHE A 376 -27.33 32.87 2.19
N PHE A 377 -26.77 33.28 3.34
CA PHE A 377 -27.39 34.34 4.16
C PHE A 377 -27.40 35.68 3.43
N LEU A 378 -26.34 36.01 2.68
CA LEU A 378 -26.33 37.24 1.87
C LEU A 378 -27.40 37.21 0.79
N LEU A 379 -27.61 36.07 0.13
CA LEU A 379 -28.68 35.91 -0.86
C LEU A 379 -30.07 36.13 -0.25
N ILE A 380 -30.33 35.53 0.92
CA ILE A 380 -31.61 35.74 1.65
C ILE A 380 -31.80 37.21 2.00
N LEU A 381 -30.75 37.88 2.47
CA LEU A 381 -30.79 39.30 2.79
C LEU A 381 -31.13 40.16 1.57
N ILE A 382 -30.50 39.87 0.42
CA ILE A 382 -30.80 40.57 -0.83
C ILE A 382 -32.26 40.38 -1.26
N VAL A 383 -32.75 39.13 -1.20
CA VAL A 383 -34.15 38.82 -1.52
C VAL A 383 -35.09 39.52 -0.58
N ALA A 384 -34.79 39.55 0.73
CA ALA A 384 -35.59 40.27 1.70
C ALA A 384 -35.62 41.79 1.47
N ILE A 385 -34.50 42.39 1.11
CA ILE A 385 -34.38 43.82 0.76
C ILE A 385 -35.22 44.11 -0.51
N ILE A 386 -35.08 43.30 -1.55
CA ILE A 386 -35.88 43.48 -2.78
C ILE A 386 -37.37 43.36 -2.46
N TYR A 387 -37.77 42.36 -1.69
CA TYR A 387 -39.18 42.20 -1.27
C TYR A 387 -39.67 43.40 -0.48
N TYR A 388 -38.88 43.90 0.46
CA TYR A 388 -39.22 45.10 1.25
C TYR A 388 -39.37 46.36 0.39
N ILE A 389 -38.47 46.54 -0.57
CA ILE A 389 -38.55 47.65 -1.56
C ILE A 389 -39.84 47.52 -2.39
N CYS A 390 -40.18 46.35 -2.89
CA CYS A 390 -41.42 46.10 -3.62
C CYS A 390 -42.66 46.45 -2.79
N LEU A 391 -42.68 46.07 -1.51
CA LEU A 391 -43.79 46.41 -0.59
C LEU A 391 -43.93 47.94 -0.40
N LEU A 392 -42.83 48.67 -0.24
CA LEU A 392 -42.82 50.11 -0.13
C LEU A 392 -43.41 50.83 -1.39
N TYR A 393 -43.08 50.28 -2.59
CA TYR A 393 -43.59 50.84 -3.85
C TYR A 393 -45.07 50.47 -4.12
N THR A 394 -45.58 49.39 -3.52
CA THR A 394 -46.96 48.92 -3.71
C THR A 394 -47.93 49.43 -2.65
N SER A 395 -47.44 50.06 -1.55
CA SER A 395 -48.33 50.65 -0.54
C SER A 395 -48.96 51.95 -1.09
N PRO A 396 -50.30 52.06 -1.07
CA PRO A 396 -51.01 53.25 -1.57
C PRO A 396 -50.59 54.53 -0.83
N SER A 397 -50.35 55.60 -1.59
CA SER A 397 -49.98 56.90 -1.02
C SER A 397 -51.06 57.42 -0.10
N PRO A 398 -50.71 57.91 1.10
CA PRO A 398 -51.74 58.51 2.03
C PRO A 398 -52.38 59.82 1.53
N ARG A 399 -52.18 60.20 0.25
CA ARG A 399 -52.68 61.43 -0.34
C ARG A 399 -53.97 61.27 -1.16
N ASP A 400 -54.51 60.04 -1.30
CA ASP A 400 -55.75 59.81 -2.06
C ASP A 400 -56.98 59.46 -1.13
N SER A 401 -57.02 60.06 0.03
CA SER A 401 -58.19 60.03 0.88
C SER A 401 -58.75 61.46 1.18
#